data_25e7b34c0068f0af2571f81037a8a164
#
_entry.id   25e7b34c0068f0af2571f81037a8a164
#
_cell.length_a   1.000
_cell.length_b   1.000
_cell.length_c   1.000
_cell.angle_alpha   90.00
_cell.angle_beta   90.00
_cell.angle_gamma   90.00
#
_symmetry.space_group_name_H-M   'P 1'
#
loop_
_entity.id
_entity.type
_entity.pdbx_description
1 polymer ?
#
loop_
_entity_poly.entity_id
_entity_poly.type
_entity_poly.pdbx_seq_one_letter_code
_entity_poly.pdbx_strand_id
1 'polypeptide(L)'
;MPPKVKIFTLSTCSHCKATKKFLNDNGIIFEFIDVDLVQGTQRENILNEVVKYNPQRSFPTIIIGDRIIIGFKEDDIREALGI
;
A
#
# COMPACT_ATOMS: atom_id res chain seq x y z
N MET A 1 1.43 -9.86 -17.96
CA MET A 1 0.96 -8.54 -17.45
C MET A 1 1.45 -8.36 -16.03
N PRO A 2 1.91 -7.18 -15.67
CA PRO A 2 2.32 -6.94 -14.28
C PRO A 2 1.11 -7.02 -13.35
N PRO A 3 1.30 -7.44 -12.09
CA PRO A 3 0.22 -7.47 -11.13
C PRO A 3 -0.26 -6.05 -10.80
N LYS A 4 -1.53 -5.94 -10.45
CA LYS A 4 -2.08 -4.66 -10.01
C LYS A 4 -1.53 -4.35 -8.62
N VAL A 5 -1.09 -3.11 -8.43
CA VAL A 5 -0.52 -2.66 -7.15
C VAL A 5 -1.39 -1.56 -6.58
N LYS A 6 -1.82 -1.75 -5.34
CA LYS A 6 -2.58 -0.75 -4.58
C LYS A 6 -2.01 -0.68 -3.18
N ILE A 7 -1.77 0.53 -2.69
CA ILE A 7 -1.23 0.72 -1.34
C ILE A 7 -2.10 1.67 -0.53
N PHE A 8 -2.26 1.35 0.74
CA PHE A 8 -2.89 2.23 1.72
C PHE A 8 -1.79 2.84 2.57
N THR A 9 -1.78 4.15 2.67
CA THR A 9 -0.68 4.91 3.25
C THR A 9 -1.19 5.99 4.20
N LEU A 10 -0.24 6.60 4.92
CA LEU A 10 -0.45 7.85 5.64
C LEU A 10 0.48 8.89 5.04
N SER A 11 0.01 10.12 4.86
CA SER A 11 0.78 11.17 4.20
C SER A 11 2.07 11.53 4.95
N THR A 12 2.10 11.31 6.26
CA THR A 12 3.26 11.64 7.12
C THR A 12 4.13 10.42 7.46
N CYS A 13 3.81 9.25 6.94
CA CYS A 13 4.50 8.01 7.29
C CYS A 13 5.78 7.86 6.45
N SER A 14 6.93 7.73 7.09
CA SER A 14 8.21 7.58 6.40
C SER A 14 8.30 6.28 5.61
N HIS A 15 7.79 5.17 6.15
CA HIS A 15 7.77 3.88 5.45
C HIS A 15 6.86 3.92 4.23
N CYS A 16 5.74 4.65 4.32
CA CYS A 16 4.85 4.85 3.18
C CYS A 16 5.53 5.64 2.07
N LYS A 17 6.26 6.69 2.43
CA LYS A 17 7.03 7.48 1.46
C LYS A 17 8.11 6.65 0.79
N ALA A 18 8.82 5.82 1.58
CA ALA A 18 9.83 4.91 1.04
C ALA A 18 9.22 3.91 0.06
N THR A 19 8.04 3.39 0.37
CA THR A 19 7.33 2.47 -0.52
C THR A 19 6.98 3.14 -1.84
N LYS A 20 6.41 4.34 -1.80
CA LYS A 20 6.08 5.09 -3.01
C LYS A 20 7.33 5.37 -3.85
N LYS A 21 8.42 5.80 -3.21
CA LYS A 21 9.68 6.06 -3.90
C LYS A 21 10.22 4.80 -4.55
N PHE A 22 10.24 3.69 -3.84
CA PHE A 22 10.71 2.41 -4.37
C PHE A 22 9.93 2.00 -5.61
N LEU A 23 8.61 2.08 -5.56
CA LEU A 23 7.76 1.71 -6.71
C LEU A 23 8.00 2.65 -7.90
N ASN A 24 8.10 3.95 -7.66
CA ASN A 24 8.39 4.91 -8.71
C ASN A 24 9.78 4.69 -9.33
N ASP A 25 10.80 4.45 -8.51
CA ASP A 25 12.17 4.23 -8.98
C ASP A 25 12.28 2.98 -9.84
N ASN A 26 11.43 1.99 -9.62
CA ASN A 26 11.40 0.75 -10.40
C ASN A 26 10.40 0.80 -11.56
N GLY A 27 9.80 1.96 -11.83
CA GLY A 27 8.86 2.12 -12.94
C GLY A 27 7.56 1.36 -12.77
N ILE A 28 7.17 1.09 -11.54
CA ILE A 28 5.93 0.36 -11.23
C ILE A 28 4.76 1.34 -11.15
N ILE A 29 3.70 1.05 -11.90
CA ILE A 29 2.46 1.82 -11.83
C ILE A 29 1.64 1.29 -10.64
N PHE A 30 1.22 2.19 -9.76
CA PHE A 30 0.46 1.81 -8.57
C PHE A 30 -0.58 2.86 -8.23
N GLU A 31 -1.63 2.43 -7.52
CA GLU A 31 -2.61 3.30 -6.91
C GLU A 31 -2.28 3.45 -5.43
N PHE A 32 -2.52 4.63 -4.87
CA PHE A 32 -2.37 4.81 -3.43
C PHE A 32 -3.49 5.65 -2.85
N ILE A 33 -3.77 5.43 -1.57
CA ILE A 33 -4.73 6.22 -0.83
C ILE A 33 -4.07 6.63 0.49
N ASP A 34 -3.88 7.95 0.68
CA ASP A 34 -3.46 8.49 1.97
C ASP A 34 -4.68 8.58 2.88
N VAL A 35 -4.84 7.58 3.73
CA VAL A 35 -6.05 7.38 4.54
C VAL A 35 -6.32 8.56 5.47
N ASP A 36 -5.26 9.21 5.95
CA ASP A 36 -5.38 10.38 6.84
C ASP A 36 -5.92 11.63 6.13
N LEU A 37 -5.89 11.67 4.80
CA LEU A 37 -6.40 12.80 4.00
C LEU A 37 -7.83 12.61 3.55
N VAL A 38 -8.40 11.41 3.70
CA VAL A 38 -9.79 11.12 3.35
C VAL A 38 -10.67 11.41 4.55
N GLN A 39 -11.88 11.94 4.31
CA GLN A 39 -12.79 12.37 5.38
C GLN A 39 -14.16 11.73 5.27
N GLY A 40 -14.89 11.74 6.41
CA GLY A 40 -16.30 11.35 6.47
C GLY A 40 -16.53 9.87 6.20
N THR A 41 -17.66 9.56 5.56
CA THR A 41 -18.07 8.19 5.25
C THR A 41 -17.06 7.47 4.35
N GLN A 42 -16.42 8.21 3.46
CA GLN A 42 -15.40 7.66 2.57
C GLN A 42 -14.21 7.11 3.38
N ARG A 43 -13.82 7.82 4.44
CA ARG A 43 -12.75 7.36 5.34
C ARG A 43 -13.14 6.07 6.05
N GLU A 44 -14.38 5.97 6.53
CA GLU A 44 -14.87 4.75 7.18
C GLU A 44 -14.83 3.56 6.22
N ASN A 45 -15.28 3.77 4.99
CA ASN A 45 -15.30 2.72 3.97
C ASN A 45 -13.89 2.23 3.66
N ILE A 46 -12.93 3.15 3.56
CA ILE A 46 -11.53 2.82 3.28
C ILE A 46 -10.90 2.08 4.46
N LEU A 47 -11.16 2.53 5.70
CA LEU A 47 -10.65 1.84 6.89
C LEU A 47 -11.22 0.44 7.02
N ASN A 48 -12.48 0.24 6.69
CA ASN A 48 -13.10 -1.08 6.67
C ASN A 48 -12.44 -1.99 5.62
N GLU A 49 -12.06 -1.42 4.47
CA GLU A 49 -11.33 -2.16 3.44
C GLU A 49 -9.94 -2.55 3.94
N VAL A 50 -9.22 -1.62 4.57
CA VAL A 50 -7.89 -1.89 5.14
C VAL A 50 -7.93 -3.04 6.14
N VAL A 51 -8.94 -3.06 7.01
CA VAL A 51 -9.09 -4.10 8.04
C VAL A 51 -9.24 -5.49 7.43
N LYS A 52 -9.85 -5.60 6.26
CA LYS A 52 -9.97 -6.90 5.56
C LYS A 52 -8.61 -7.47 5.20
N TYR A 53 -7.65 -6.63 4.84
CA TYR A 53 -6.31 -7.05 4.44
C TYR A 53 -5.33 -7.03 5.61
N ASN A 54 -5.52 -6.08 6.54
CA ASN A 54 -4.61 -5.86 7.65
C ASN A 54 -5.41 -5.49 8.90
N PRO A 55 -5.81 -6.49 9.71
CA PRO A 55 -6.58 -6.23 10.93
C PRO A 55 -5.87 -5.33 11.94
N GLN A 56 -4.54 -5.25 11.88
CA GLN A 56 -3.76 -4.39 12.78
C GLN A 56 -3.80 -2.92 12.38
N ARG A 57 -4.31 -2.60 11.19
CA ARG A 57 -4.43 -1.23 10.68
C ARG A 57 -3.11 -0.47 10.68
N SER A 58 -2.01 -1.18 10.40
CA SER A 58 -0.69 -0.55 10.27
C SER A 58 -0.44 -0.13 8.83
N PHE A 59 0.47 0.80 8.61
CA PHE A 59 0.77 1.33 7.29
C PHE A 59 2.27 1.27 7.00
N PRO A 60 2.65 1.09 5.74
CA PRO A 60 1.79 0.89 4.58
C PRO A 60 1.16 -0.51 4.56
N THR A 61 -0.02 -0.63 3.97
CA THR A 61 -0.63 -1.91 3.61
C THR A 61 -0.56 -2.01 2.10
N ILE A 62 0.17 -2.99 1.58
CA ILE A 62 0.50 -3.11 0.17
C ILE A 62 -0.18 -4.34 -0.40
N ILE A 63 -0.92 -4.16 -1.49
CA ILE A 63 -1.61 -5.25 -2.17
C ILE A 63 -1.01 -5.35 -3.58
N ILE A 64 -0.40 -6.49 -3.88
CA ILE A 64 0.21 -6.77 -5.19
C ILE A 64 -0.43 -8.05 -5.73
N GLY A 65 -1.35 -7.89 -6.67
CA GLY A 65 -2.15 -9.02 -7.15
C GLY A 65 -2.90 -9.66 -5.99
N ASP A 66 -2.58 -10.92 -5.69
CA ASP A 66 -3.20 -11.67 -4.58
C ASP A 66 -2.39 -11.59 -3.28
N ARG A 67 -1.24 -10.93 -3.28
CA ARG A 67 -0.37 -10.88 -2.12
C ARG A 67 -0.59 -9.61 -1.32
N ILE A 68 -0.54 -9.76 0.00
CA ILE A 68 -0.67 -8.64 0.94
C ILE A 68 0.63 -8.54 1.73
N ILE A 69 1.24 -7.35 1.69
CA ILE A 69 2.49 -7.07 2.40
C ILE A 69 2.23 -5.93 3.36
N ILE A 70 2.55 -6.15 4.63
CA ILE A 70 2.35 -5.16 5.69
C ILE A 70 3.70 -4.58 6.07
N GLY A 71 3.84 -3.27 5.90
CA GLY A 71 5.10 -2.56 6.08
C GLY A 71 5.94 -2.52 4.82
N PHE A 72 6.99 -1.70 4.84
CA PHE A 72 7.93 -1.61 3.72
C PHE A 72 8.94 -2.75 3.81
N LYS A 73 8.59 -3.88 3.23
CA LYS A 73 9.44 -5.07 3.15
C LYS A 73 9.93 -5.21 1.71
N GLU A 74 11.06 -4.60 1.42
CA GLU A 74 11.58 -4.49 0.04
C GLU A 74 11.71 -5.86 -0.64
N ASP A 75 12.28 -6.86 0.05
CA ASP A 75 12.47 -8.18 -0.52
C ASP A 75 11.16 -8.85 -0.89
N ASP A 76 10.15 -8.73 -0.03
CA ASP A 76 8.82 -9.29 -0.27
C ASP A 76 8.14 -8.57 -1.43
N ILE A 77 8.32 -7.26 -1.53
CA ILE A 77 7.77 -6.46 -2.63
C ILE A 77 8.41 -6.86 -3.95
N ARG A 78 9.74 -7.01 -3.98
CA ARG A 78 10.46 -7.46 -5.17
C ARG A 78 9.99 -8.84 -5.63
N GLU A 79 9.85 -9.76 -4.69
CA GLU A 79 9.39 -11.11 -5.00
C GLU A 79 7.97 -11.09 -5.59
N ALA A 80 7.07 -10.32 -4.98
CA ALA A 80 5.69 -10.20 -5.46
C ALA A 80 5.60 -9.58 -6.86
N LEU A 81 6.52 -8.66 -7.18
CA LEU A 81 6.57 -7.99 -8.48
C LEU A 81 7.40 -8.75 -9.52
N GLY A 82 8.19 -9.71 -9.09
CA GLY A 82 9.07 -10.46 -9.99
C GLY A 82 10.27 -9.66 -10.48
N ILE A 83 10.79 -8.78 -9.63
CA ILE A 83 11.92 -7.92 -10.01
C ILE A 83 13.18 -8.15 -9.18
#